data_edde45e61808452ad294365750ded7b4
#
_entry.id   edde45e61808452ad294365750ded7b4
#
_cell.length_a   1.000
_cell.length_b   1.000
_cell.length_c   1.000
_cell.angle_alpha   90.00
_cell.angle_beta   90.00
_cell.angle_gamma   90.00
#
_symmetry.space_group_name_H-M   'P 1'
#
loop_
_entity.id
_entity.type
_entity.pdbx_description
1 polymer ?
#
loop_
_entity_poly.entity_id
_entity_poly.type
_entity_poly.pdbx_seq_one_letter_code
_entity_poly.pdbx_strand_id
1 'polypeptide(L)' 'MVERLPGREREMLDAMVGLPAEERSLKNIAEAMGYTKSSQAGPTSQRLDTNRKIIRRGQIYTFRNRTIEAYLSTEWPDD' A
#
# COMPACT_ATOMS: atom_id res chain seq x y z
N MET A 1 -7.99 -0.15 12.92
CA MET A 1 -7.19 -1.06 12.12
C MET A 1 -6.17 -0.34 11.27
N VAL A 2 -6.57 0.21 10.14
CA VAL A 2 -5.59 0.90 9.27
C VAL A 2 -5.13 2.23 9.85
N GLU A 3 -5.92 2.84 10.69
CA GLU A 3 -5.60 4.13 11.27
C GLU A 3 -4.43 4.06 12.26
N ARG A 4 -4.03 2.85 12.66
CA ARG A 4 -2.94 2.67 13.62
C ARG A 4 -1.68 2.11 12.99
N LEU A 5 -1.60 2.12 11.67
CA LEU A 5 -0.45 1.55 10.99
C LEU A 5 0.77 2.44 11.14
N PRO A 6 1.98 1.85 11.21
CA PRO A 6 3.22 2.64 11.16
C PRO A 6 3.27 3.50 9.90
N GLY A 7 4.02 4.60 9.97
CA GLY A 7 4.04 5.58 8.90
C GLY A 7 4.35 5.01 7.54
N ARG A 8 5.34 4.11 7.43
CA ARG A 8 5.72 3.55 6.14
C ARG A 8 4.63 2.67 5.55
N GLU A 9 3.94 1.90 6.37
CA GLU A 9 2.85 1.06 5.88
C GLU A 9 1.69 1.91 5.41
N ARG A 10 1.38 2.97 6.13
CA ARG A 10 0.35 3.91 5.72
C ARG A 10 0.71 4.61 4.42
N GLU A 11 1.98 5.01 4.28
CA GLU A 11 2.44 5.65 3.05
C GLU A 11 2.30 4.72 1.85
N MET A 12 2.57 3.43 2.04
CA MET A 12 2.44 2.47 0.94
C MET A 12 0.98 2.32 0.52
N LEU A 13 0.06 2.22 1.49
CA LEU A 13 -1.36 2.13 1.16
C LEU A 13 -1.84 3.37 0.45
N ASP A 14 -1.38 4.53 0.88
CA ASP A 14 -1.72 5.80 0.26
C ASP A 14 -1.21 5.85 -1.18
N ALA A 15 0.02 5.39 -1.40
CA ALA A 15 0.59 5.34 -2.74
C ALA A 15 -0.21 4.41 -3.64
N MET A 16 -0.62 3.25 -3.12
CA MET A 16 -1.42 2.31 -3.90
C MET A 16 -2.75 2.90 -4.32
N VAL A 17 -3.41 3.59 -3.38
CA VAL A 17 -4.70 4.22 -3.69
C VAL A 17 -4.56 5.30 -4.76
N GLY A 18 -3.44 6.03 -4.73
CA GLY A 18 -3.19 7.09 -5.69
C GLY A 18 -2.83 6.61 -7.08
N LEU A 19 -2.50 5.32 -7.25
CA LEU A 19 -2.15 4.75 -8.55
C LEU A 19 -3.33 4.01 -9.14
N PRO A 20 -3.49 4.04 -10.49
CA PRO A 20 -4.47 3.15 -11.13
C PRO A 20 -4.17 1.70 -10.79
N ALA A 21 -5.21 0.89 -10.72
CA ALA A 21 -5.06 -0.51 -10.28
C ALA A 21 -4.02 -1.26 -11.11
N GLU A 22 -3.98 -1.03 -12.41
CA GLU A 22 -3.06 -1.73 -13.30
C GLU A 22 -1.62 -1.21 -13.20
N GLU A 23 -1.40 -0.12 -12.49
CA GLU A 23 -0.06 0.46 -12.33
C GLU A 23 0.52 0.27 -10.94
N ARG A 24 -0.09 -0.57 -10.14
CA ARG A 24 0.35 -0.79 -8.75
C ARG A 24 1.45 -1.85 -8.69
N SER A 25 2.55 -1.61 -9.40
CA SER A 25 3.76 -2.44 -9.29
C SER A 25 4.60 -1.94 -8.12
N LEU A 26 5.48 -2.81 -7.60
CA LEU A 26 6.36 -2.39 -6.52
C LEU A 26 7.19 -1.17 -6.92
N LYS A 27 7.65 -1.14 -8.16
CA LYS A 27 8.45 -0.01 -8.65
C LYS A 27 7.65 1.29 -8.58
N ASN A 28 6.43 1.28 -9.10
CA ASN A 28 5.61 2.49 -9.11
C ASN A 28 5.22 2.92 -7.71
N ILE A 29 4.90 1.94 -6.86
CA ILE A 29 4.55 2.23 -5.47
C ILE A 29 5.73 2.85 -4.74
N ALA A 30 6.93 2.28 -4.92
CA ALA A 30 8.12 2.81 -4.27
C ALA A 30 8.42 4.22 -4.74
N GLU A 31 8.27 4.51 -6.03
CA GLU A 31 8.48 5.84 -6.55
C GLU A 31 7.49 6.83 -5.94
N ALA A 32 6.24 6.41 -5.81
CA ALA A 32 5.21 7.25 -5.20
C ALA A 32 5.49 7.53 -3.73
N MET A 33 6.19 6.61 -3.06
CA MET A 33 6.59 6.79 -1.67
C MET A 33 7.86 7.64 -1.53
N GLY A 34 8.52 7.95 -2.64
CA GLY A 34 9.74 8.76 -2.62
C GLY A 34 11.02 7.96 -2.51
N TYR A 35 10.95 6.65 -2.69
CA TYR A 35 12.15 5.80 -2.67
C TYR A 35 12.88 5.85 -4.00
N THR A 36 14.20 5.67 -3.95
CA THR A 36 15.02 5.59 -5.16
C THR A 36 15.07 4.19 -5.74
N LYS A 37 14.84 3.18 -4.91
CA LYS A 37 14.87 1.77 -5.33
C LYS A 37 13.63 1.06 -4.83
N SER A 38 13.08 0.19 -5.67
CA SER A 38 11.89 -0.57 -5.29
C SER A 38 12.16 -1.50 -4.10
N SER A 39 13.38 -2.00 -3.99
CA SER A 39 13.73 -2.90 -2.89
C SER A 39 13.56 -2.25 -1.52
N GLN A 40 13.60 -0.93 -1.45
CA GLN A 40 13.40 -0.23 -0.19
C GLN A 40 11.99 -0.37 0.34
N ALA A 41 11.03 -0.61 -0.54
CA ALA A 41 9.63 -0.80 -0.15
C ALA A 41 9.30 -2.27 0.12
N GLY A 42 10.23 -3.19 -0.16
CA GLY A 42 9.97 -4.62 0.01
C GLY A 42 9.54 -5.02 1.40
N PRO A 43 10.31 -4.68 2.45
CA PRO A 43 9.93 -5.07 3.81
C PRO A 43 8.56 -4.55 4.23
N THR A 44 8.22 -3.32 3.86
CA THR A 44 6.92 -2.74 4.18
C THR A 44 5.81 -3.53 3.48
N SER A 45 6.01 -3.87 2.20
CA SER A 45 5.01 -4.61 1.45
C SER A 45 4.83 -6.00 2.04
N GLN A 46 5.92 -6.62 2.50
CA GLN A 46 5.83 -7.93 3.12
C GLN A 46 5.00 -7.89 4.40
N ARG A 47 5.20 -6.87 5.21
CA ARG A 47 4.43 -6.72 6.45
C ARG A 47 2.95 -6.53 6.14
N LEU A 48 2.61 -5.71 5.15
CA LEU A 48 1.22 -5.48 4.79
C LEU A 48 0.56 -6.73 4.23
N ASP A 49 1.31 -7.56 3.53
CA ASP A 49 0.78 -8.79 2.97
C ASP A 49 0.69 -9.89 4.03
N THR A 50 1.82 -10.17 4.69
CA THR A 50 1.95 -11.35 5.55
C THR A 50 1.40 -11.12 6.93
N ASN A 51 1.72 -9.99 7.54
CA ASN A 51 1.35 -9.73 8.94
C ASN A 51 -0.01 -9.08 9.06
N ARG A 52 -0.26 -8.07 8.26
CA ARG A 52 -1.52 -7.30 8.33
C ARG A 52 -2.61 -7.88 7.45
N LYS A 53 -2.22 -8.58 6.38
CA LYS A 53 -3.15 -9.19 5.41
C LYS A 53 -4.09 -8.15 4.81
N ILE A 54 -3.56 -6.99 4.49
CA ILE A 54 -4.34 -5.90 3.89
C ILE A 54 -4.18 -5.90 2.39
N ILE A 55 -2.97 -6.25 1.89
CA ILE A 55 -2.69 -6.27 0.46
C ILE A 55 -2.23 -7.65 0.03
N ARG A 56 -2.17 -7.85 -1.28
CA ARG A 56 -1.60 -9.05 -1.88
C ARG A 56 -0.48 -8.63 -2.81
N ARG A 57 0.70 -9.20 -2.59
CA ARG A 57 1.88 -8.91 -3.41
C ARG A 57 1.82 -9.70 -4.71
N GLY A 58 2.47 -9.18 -5.75
CA GLY A 58 2.52 -9.81 -7.05
C GLY A 58 3.15 -8.84 -8.02
N GLN A 59 3.01 -9.11 -9.33
CA GLN A 59 3.46 -8.15 -10.33
C GLN A 59 2.70 -6.85 -10.19
N ILE A 60 1.41 -6.97 -9.93
CA ILE A 60 0.56 -5.83 -9.64
C ILE A 60 -0.02 -6.07 -8.25
N TYR A 61 0.20 -5.13 -7.35
CA TYR A 61 -0.29 -5.23 -5.99
C TYR A 61 -1.78 -4.95 -5.94
N THR A 62 -2.49 -5.67 -5.10
CA THR A 62 -3.94 -5.49 -4.96
C THR A 62 -4.29 -5.44 -3.49
N PHE A 63 -5.46 -4.87 -3.20
CA PHE A 63 -6.00 -4.95 -1.84
C PHE A 63 -6.73 -6.28 -1.69
N ARG A 64 -6.60 -6.90 -0.51
CA ARG A 64 -7.25 -8.17 -0.26
C ARG A 64 -8.75 -8.04 -0.10
N ASN A 65 -9.22 -6.83 0.19
CA ASN A 65 -10.61 -6.59 0.49
C ASN A 65 -11.04 -5.29 -0.17
N ARG A 66 -12.13 -5.33 -0.93
CA ARG A 66 -12.65 -4.16 -1.61
C ARG A 66 -13.07 -3.08 -0.62
N THR A 67 -13.55 -3.48 0.54
CA THR A 67 -13.96 -2.52 1.56
C THR A 67 -12.78 -1.69 2.03
N ILE A 68 -11.61 -2.32 2.17
CA ILE A 68 -10.41 -1.59 2.58
C ILE A 68 -10.04 -0.57 1.51
N GLU A 69 -10.05 -0.95 0.24
CA GLU A 69 -9.72 -0.03 -0.82
C GLU A 69 -10.70 1.13 -0.87
N ALA A 70 -11.99 0.84 -0.77
CA ALA A 70 -13.01 1.88 -0.79
C ALA A 70 -12.84 2.85 0.37
N TYR A 71 -12.55 2.34 1.55
CA TYR A 71 -12.34 3.16 2.73
C TYR A 71 -11.17 4.10 2.54
N LEU A 72 -10.05 3.58 2.06
CA LEU A 72 -8.84 4.37 1.85
C LEU A 72 -9.01 5.40 0.74
N SER A 73 -9.84 5.10 -0.27
CA SER A 73 -10.07 6.02 -1.38
C SER A 73 -10.96 7.19 -1.00
N THR A 74 -11.87 6.98 -0.06
CA THR A 74 -12.89 7.99 0.24
C THR A 74 -12.68 8.67 1.58
N GLU A 75 -12.08 7.98 2.54
CA GLU A 75 -12.03 8.51 3.89
C GLU A 75 -10.83 7.97 4.65
N TRP A 76 -9.69 8.64 4.49
CA TRP A 76 -8.51 8.31 5.28
C TRP A 76 -8.72 8.73 6.72
N PRO A 77 -8.32 7.89 7.66
CA PRO A 77 -8.40 8.31 9.07
C PRO A 77 -7.50 9.52 9.33
N ASP A 78 -8.04 10.42 10.09
CA ASP A 78 -7.29 11.57 10.54
C ASP A 78 -6.68 11.28 11.87
N ASP A 79 -5.41 11.01 11.94
CA ASP A 79 -4.89 10.80 13.28
C ASP A 79 -3.70 11.61 13.64
#